data_89d78db974e0cc66ff88b93c3024604d
#
_entry.id   89d78db974e0cc66ff88b93c3024604d
#
_cell.length_a   1.000
_cell.length_b   1.000
_cell.length_c   1.000
_cell.angle_alpha   90.00
_cell.angle_beta   90.00
_cell.angle_gamma   90.00
#
_symmetry.space_group_name_H-M   'P 1'
#
loop_
_entity.id
_entity.type
_entity.pdbx_description
1 polymer ?
#
loop_
_entity_poly.entity_id
_entity_poly.type
_entity_poly.pdbx_seq_one_letter_code
_entity_poly.pdbx_strand_id
1 'polypeptide(L)'
;MWTVPATIITTLVVVVLVINFHTPEKKVQHQVLYLYGVVEPQFEREMGTLLGPAILADNKITALQNGDEIFPAMLKAIRAAQFTINFETYIYWSGRTGEEFAQALVERARVGVKVHLMLDWLGSEKMAPQLLTQMKEAGVEIGGAFAVVDCAPGTT
;
A
#
# COMPACT_ATOMS: atom_id res chain seq x y z
N MET A 1 -29.65 21.58 -37.52
CA MET A 1 -29.02 21.92 -36.20
C MET A 1 -28.53 20.72 -35.41
N TRP A 2 -28.81 19.48 -35.77
CA TRP A 2 -28.37 18.28 -35.06
C TRP A 2 -27.00 17.73 -35.51
N THR A 3 -26.44 18.23 -36.60
CA THR A 3 -25.16 17.75 -37.17
C THR A 3 -23.96 18.06 -36.28
N VAL A 4 -23.90 19.23 -35.67
CA VAL A 4 -22.79 19.63 -34.81
C VAL A 4 -22.65 18.77 -33.54
N PRO A 5 -23.74 18.54 -32.74
CA PRO A 5 -23.63 17.67 -31.58
C PRO A 5 -23.33 16.21 -31.95
N ALA A 6 -23.86 15.72 -33.06
CA ALA A 6 -23.57 14.37 -33.52
C ALA A 6 -22.08 14.20 -33.89
N THR A 7 -21.49 15.19 -34.58
CA THR A 7 -20.07 15.15 -34.92
C THR A 7 -19.17 15.16 -33.67
N ILE A 8 -19.51 15.99 -32.67
CA ILE A 8 -18.76 16.04 -31.40
C ILE A 8 -18.79 14.70 -30.67
N ILE A 9 -19.99 14.10 -30.56
CA ILE A 9 -20.15 12.79 -29.90
C ILE A 9 -19.35 11.71 -30.63
N THR A 10 -19.47 11.67 -31.97
CA THR A 10 -18.72 10.68 -32.77
C THR A 10 -17.21 10.85 -32.59
N THR A 11 -16.70 12.09 -32.61
CA THR A 11 -15.29 12.37 -32.41
C THR A 11 -14.82 11.93 -31.03
N LEU A 12 -15.57 12.23 -29.97
CA LEU A 12 -15.26 11.79 -28.61
C LEU A 12 -15.22 10.26 -28.49
N VAL A 13 -16.18 9.56 -29.05
CA VAL A 13 -16.21 8.09 -29.07
C VAL A 13 -15.00 7.52 -29.80
N VAL A 14 -14.64 8.07 -30.97
CA VAL A 14 -13.47 7.64 -31.72
C VAL A 14 -12.19 7.90 -30.94
N VAL A 15 -12.03 9.05 -30.30
CA VAL A 15 -10.86 9.38 -29.49
C VAL A 15 -10.73 8.42 -28.30
N VAL A 16 -11.82 8.13 -27.59
CA VAL A 16 -11.82 7.16 -26.47
C VAL A 16 -11.46 5.75 -26.96
N LEU A 17 -11.98 5.32 -28.08
CA LEU A 17 -11.63 4.03 -28.67
C LEU A 17 -10.15 4.00 -29.07
N VAL A 18 -9.64 5.03 -29.72
CA VAL A 18 -8.22 5.11 -30.09
C VAL A 18 -7.32 5.06 -28.88
N ILE A 19 -7.63 5.80 -27.83
CA ILE A 19 -6.85 5.79 -26.58
C ILE A 19 -6.88 4.39 -25.93
N ASN A 20 -8.04 3.74 -25.86
CA ASN A 20 -8.17 2.42 -25.27
C ASN A 20 -7.45 1.31 -26.07
N PHE A 21 -7.45 1.39 -27.41
CA PHE A 21 -6.82 0.36 -28.25
C PHE A 21 -5.35 0.66 -28.57
N HIS A 22 -4.86 1.87 -28.37
CA HIS A 22 -3.48 2.27 -28.66
C HIS A 22 -2.59 2.43 -27.44
N THR A 23 -3.01 1.96 -26.25
CA THR A 23 -2.08 1.84 -25.10
C THR A 23 -1.15 0.65 -25.38
N PRO A 24 0.09 0.86 -25.90
CA PRO A 24 1.02 -0.24 -26.11
C PRO A 24 1.39 -0.78 -24.73
N GLU A 25 1.02 -2.01 -24.45
CA GLU A 25 1.65 -2.75 -23.34
C GLU A 25 3.17 -2.70 -23.58
N LYS A 26 3.88 -1.99 -22.73
CA LYS A 26 5.34 -2.04 -22.72
C LYS A 26 5.75 -3.43 -22.25
N LYS A 27 5.82 -4.38 -23.20
CA LYS A 27 6.46 -5.68 -22.94
C LYS A 27 7.93 -5.40 -22.68
N VAL A 28 8.35 -5.56 -21.44
CA VAL A 28 9.76 -5.59 -21.09
C VAL A 28 10.34 -6.87 -21.66
N GLN A 29 10.92 -6.78 -22.87
CA GLN A 29 11.62 -7.90 -23.53
C GLN A 29 13.09 -7.93 -23.10
N HIS A 30 13.37 -7.88 -21.79
CA HIS A 30 14.73 -8.10 -21.30
C HIS A 30 14.88 -9.57 -20.95
N GLN A 31 15.58 -10.32 -21.79
CA GLN A 31 16.11 -11.62 -21.40
C GLN A 31 17.35 -11.35 -20.54
N VAL A 32 17.21 -11.51 -19.24
CA VAL A 32 18.36 -11.53 -18.34
C VAL A 32 19.08 -12.86 -18.55
N LEU A 33 20.30 -12.81 -19.08
CA LEU A 33 21.17 -13.98 -19.14
C LEU A 33 21.61 -14.32 -17.71
N TYR A 34 21.08 -15.40 -17.17
CA TYR A 34 21.49 -15.94 -15.89
C TYR A 34 22.84 -16.64 -16.04
N LEU A 35 23.89 -16.02 -15.53
CA LEU A 35 25.25 -16.60 -15.55
C LEU A 35 25.47 -17.58 -14.40
N TYR A 36 24.61 -17.54 -13.37
CA TYR A 36 24.67 -18.37 -12.17
C TYR A 36 23.28 -18.51 -11.54
N GLY A 37 23.06 -19.55 -10.74
CA GLY A 37 21.81 -19.79 -10.02
C GLY A 37 21.72 -18.99 -8.72
N VAL A 38 20.48 -18.79 -8.23
CA VAL A 38 20.21 -18.04 -6.97
C VAL A 38 20.79 -18.69 -5.73
N VAL A 39 21.12 -19.99 -5.80
CA VAL A 39 21.76 -20.75 -4.69
C VAL A 39 23.29 -20.69 -4.73
N GLU A 40 23.86 -20.07 -5.76
CA GLU A 40 25.30 -19.97 -5.89
C GLU A 40 25.85 -18.81 -5.07
N PRO A 41 27.04 -18.95 -4.44
CA PRO A 41 27.66 -17.89 -3.63
C PRO A 41 27.90 -16.58 -4.38
N GLN A 42 27.95 -16.66 -5.72
CA GLN A 42 28.12 -15.48 -6.56
C GLN A 42 26.87 -14.60 -6.55
N PHE A 43 25.66 -15.19 -6.54
CA PHE A 43 24.40 -14.44 -6.41
C PHE A 43 24.40 -13.60 -5.13
N GLU A 44 24.76 -14.17 -4.01
CA GLU A 44 24.81 -13.47 -2.73
C GLU A 44 25.79 -12.29 -2.75
N ARG A 45 27.00 -12.50 -3.30
CA ARG A 45 28.00 -11.42 -3.41
C ARG A 45 27.53 -10.28 -4.31
N GLU A 46 26.95 -10.59 -5.45
CA GLU A 46 26.49 -9.55 -6.38
C GLU A 46 25.30 -8.81 -5.84
N MET A 47 24.31 -9.50 -5.24
CA MET A 47 23.18 -8.87 -4.60
C MET A 47 23.59 -8.00 -3.42
N GLY A 48 24.52 -8.45 -2.59
CA GLY A 48 25.08 -7.64 -1.51
C GLY A 48 25.75 -6.35 -2.01
N THR A 49 26.44 -6.43 -3.15
CA THR A 49 27.07 -5.26 -3.77
C THR A 49 26.04 -4.31 -4.38
N LEU A 50 25.01 -4.82 -5.02
CA LEU A 50 23.96 -4.01 -5.68
C LEU A 50 23.01 -3.35 -4.69
N LEU A 51 22.62 -4.07 -3.64
CA LEU A 51 21.62 -3.60 -2.68
C LEU A 51 22.22 -2.78 -1.54
N GLY A 52 23.55 -2.86 -1.34
CA GLY A 52 24.28 -2.15 -0.29
C GLY A 52 24.25 -2.83 1.08
N PRO A 53 23.12 -3.18 1.69
CA PRO A 53 23.08 -3.94 2.92
C PRO A 53 23.57 -5.37 2.73
N ALA A 54 24.30 -5.90 3.69
CA ALA A 54 24.72 -7.31 3.68
C ALA A 54 23.50 -8.23 3.71
N ILE A 55 23.54 -9.29 2.89
CA ILE A 55 22.56 -10.38 2.97
C ILE A 55 22.84 -11.16 4.26
N LEU A 56 21.85 -11.23 5.12
CA LEU A 56 21.94 -11.94 6.39
C LEU A 56 21.47 -13.38 6.22
N ALA A 57 22.23 -14.31 6.74
CA ALA A 57 21.85 -15.70 6.84
C ALA A 57 20.84 -15.93 8.00
N ASP A 58 20.36 -17.16 8.13
CA ASP A 58 19.52 -17.64 9.24
C ASP A 58 18.15 -16.95 9.40
N ASN A 59 17.61 -16.43 8.31
CA ASN A 59 16.25 -15.91 8.30
C ASN A 59 15.22 -17.05 8.39
N LYS A 60 14.23 -16.88 9.27
CA LYS A 60 13.07 -17.78 9.35
C LYS A 60 11.92 -17.21 8.57
N ILE A 61 11.48 -17.94 7.56
CA ILE A 61 10.33 -17.58 6.73
C ILE A 61 9.18 -18.55 7.03
N THR A 62 7.99 -18.02 7.27
CA THR A 62 6.77 -18.80 7.42
C THR A 62 5.77 -18.30 6.38
N ALA A 63 5.32 -19.17 5.50
CA ALA A 63 4.27 -18.86 4.54
C ALA A 63 2.91 -18.89 5.26
N LEU A 64 2.14 -17.83 5.10
CA LEU A 64 0.75 -17.74 5.55
C LEU A 64 -0.15 -17.70 4.32
N GLN A 65 -1.19 -18.53 4.32
CA GLN A 65 -2.10 -18.63 3.18
C GLN A 65 -3.48 -18.08 3.55
N ASN A 66 -4.03 -17.26 2.64
CA ASN A 66 -5.34 -16.64 2.75
C ASN A 66 -5.53 -15.74 3.99
N GLY A 67 -6.66 -15.02 4.01
CA GLY A 67 -6.98 -14.11 5.11
C GLY A 67 -7.14 -14.80 6.46
N ASP A 68 -7.50 -16.07 6.47
CA ASP A 68 -7.72 -16.85 7.70
C ASP A 68 -6.42 -17.10 8.50
N GLU A 69 -5.28 -17.13 7.84
CA GLU A 69 -3.97 -17.23 8.50
C GLU A 69 -3.28 -15.85 8.62
N ILE A 70 -3.39 -15.03 7.56
CA ILE A 70 -2.68 -13.75 7.46
C ILE A 70 -3.23 -12.75 8.49
N PHE A 71 -4.54 -12.52 8.52
CA PHE A 71 -5.12 -11.47 9.37
C PHE A 71 -4.94 -11.74 10.86
N PRO A 72 -5.17 -12.95 11.39
CA PRO A 72 -4.87 -13.24 12.79
C PRO A 72 -3.40 -13.07 13.14
N ALA A 73 -2.47 -13.46 12.25
CA ALA A 73 -1.04 -13.28 12.47
C ALA A 73 -0.65 -11.79 12.51
N MET A 74 -1.17 -10.98 11.59
CA MET A 74 -0.96 -9.52 11.58
C MET A 74 -1.54 -8.86 12.82
N LEU A 75 -2.78 -9.15 13.19
CA LEU A 75 -3.43 -8.62 14.40
C LEU A 75 -2.69 -9.00 15.68
N LYS A 76 -2.17 -10.23 15.74
CA LYS A 76 -1.31 -10.68 16.84
C LYS A 76 -0.02 -9.85 16.93
N ALA A 77 0.64 -9.62 15.78
CA ALA A 77 1.86 -8.81 15.73
C ALA A 77 1.59 -7.35 16.15
N ILE A 78 0.50 -6.74 15.66
CA ILE A 78 0.08 -5.40 16.04
C ILE A 78 -0.14 -5.31 17.55
N ARG A 79 -0.92 -6.23 18.13
CA ARG A 79 -1.22 -6.24 19.58
C ARG A 79 0.01 -6.51 20.45
N ALA A 80 1.03 -7.18 19.91
CA ALA A 80 2.29 -7.45 20.62
C ALA A 80 3.30 -6.30 20.54
N ALA A 81 3.09 -5.31 19.69
CA ALA A 81 4.00 -4.18 19.52
C ALA A 81 4.11 -3.35 20.81
N GLN A 82 5.34 -2.95 21.15
CA GLN A 82 5.64 -2.21 22.40
C GLN A 82 6.13 -0.78 22.14
N PHE A 83 6.69 -0.48 20.97
CA PHE A 83 7.34 0.81 20.71
C PHE A 83 6.72 1.54 19.51
N THR A 84 6.76 0.93 18.36
CA THR A 84 6.34 1.57 17.10
C THR A 84 5.63 0.57 16.19
N ILE A 85 4.60 1.04 15.51
CA ILE A 85 3.91 0.34 14.43
C ILE A 85 3.96 1.24 13.20
N ASN A 86 4.54 0.75 12.10
CA ASN A 86 4.40 1.33 10.78
C ASN A 86 3.52 0.38 9.97
N PHE A 87 2.32 0.84 9.66
CA PHE A 87 1.33 0.05 8.93
C PHE A 87 1.01 0.76 7.62
N GLU A 88 1.34 0.11 6.52
CA GLU A 88 1.09 0.60 5.17
C GLU A 88 0.14 -0.36 4.45
N THR A 89 -0.86 0.18 3.77
CA THR A 89 -1.79 -0.64 2.99
C THR A 89 -2.31 0.12 1.78
N TYR A 90 -2.39 -0.58 0.65
CA TYR A 90 -3.02 -0.05 -0.55
C TYR A 90 -4.55 -0.03 -0.41
N ILE A 91 -5.14 -1.14 0.07
CA ILE A 91 -6.59 -1.25 0.24
C ILE A 91 -6.95 -1.30 1.72
N TYR A 92 -7.78 -0.35 2.14
CA TYR A 92 -8.39 -0.36 3.46
C TYR A 92 -9.89 -0.08 3.35
N TRP A 93 -10.70 -1.10 3.49
CA TRP A 93 -12.14 -0.98 3.44
C TRP A 93 -12.75 -1.18 4.81
N SER A 94 -13.89 -0.53 5.04
CA SER A 94 -14.74 -0.80 6.20
C SER A 94 -15.35 -2.21 6.09
N GLY A 95 -15.75 -2.72 7.24
CA GLY A 95 -16.24 -4.06 7.44
C GLY A 95 -15.47 -4.72 8.56
N ARG A 96 -15.88 -5.93 8.94
CA ARG A 96 -15.34 -6.61 10.12
C ARG A 96 -13.81 -6.61 10.21
N THR A 97 -13.13 -6.97 9.14
CA THR A 97 -11.66 -7.00 9.12
C THR A 97 -11.05 -5.61 9.31
N GLY A 98 -11.56 -4.59 8.59
CA GLY A 98 -11.07 -3.21 8.74
C GLY A 98 -11.31 -2.65 10.13
N GLU A 99 -12.45 -2.95 10.74
CA GLU A 99 -12.78 -2.58 12.12
C GLU A 99 -11.85 -3.24 13.14
N GLU A 100 -11.56 -4.54 12.97
CA GLU A 100 -10.63 -5.27 13.84
C GLU A 100 -9.20 -4.70 13.78
N PHE A 101 -8.71 -4.32 12.59
CA PHE A 101 -7.42 -3.65 12.43
C PHE A 101 -7.43 -2.25 13.05
N ALA A 102 -8.46 -1.44 12.79
CA ALA A 102 -8.59 -0.11 13.40
C ALA A 102 -8.58 -0.19 14.91
N GLN A 103 -9.34 -1.12 15.49
CA GLN A 103 -9.38 -1.35 16.92
C GLN A 103 -8.02 -1.73 17.49
N ALA A 104 -7.30 -2.65 16.84
CA ALA A 104 -5.97 -3.08 17.29
C ALA A 104 -4.94 -1.94 17.26
N LEU A 105 -4.99 -1.07 16.24
CA LEU A 105 -4.13 0.11 16.15
C LEU A 105 -4.48 1.14 17.22
N VAL A 106 -5.77 1.40 17.45
CA VAL A 106 -6.28 2.28 18.51
C VAL A 106 -5.87 1.78 19.90
N GLU A 107 -6.00 0.48 20.17
CA GLU A 107 -5.56 -0.14 21.42
C GLU A 107 -4.09 0.14 21.70
N ARG A 108 -3.24 0.04 20.70
CA ARG A 108 -1.79 0.26 20.86
C ARG A 108 -1.44 1.74 21.00
N ALA A 109 -2.06 2.60 20.21
CA ALA A 109 -1.85 4.05 20.34
C ALA A 109 -2.22 4.55 21.73
N ARG A 110 -3.35 4.10 22.28
CA ARG A 110 -3.80 4.48 23.63
C ARG A 110 -2.87 4.06 24.77
N VAL A 111 -2.06 3.02 24.58
CA VAL A 111 -1.05 2.62 25.57
C VAL A 111 0.34 3.20 25.28
N GLY A 112 0.44 4.19 24.36
CA GLY A 112 1.66 4.95 24.12
C GLY A 112 2.56 4.36 23.01
N VAL A 113 2.13 3.35 22.28
CA VAL A 113 2.84 2.88 21.08
C VAL A 113 2.69 3.92 20.00
N LYS A 114 3.80 4.30 19.34
CA LYS A 114 3.76 5.21 18.19
C LYS A 114 3.23 4.47 16.97
N VAL A 115 2.05 4.87 16.50
CA VAL A 115 1.38 4.21 15.36
C VAL A 115 1.34 5.15 14.18
N HIS A 116 2.01 4.76 13.10
CA HIS A 116 1.97 5.45 11.82
C HIS A 116 1.21 4.57 10.83
N LEU A 117 0.10 5.08 10.33
CA LEU A 117 -0.74 4.43 9.32
C LEU A 117 -0.62 5.18 8.00
N MET A 118 -0.16 4.50 6.96
CA MET A 118 -0.11 5.04 5.60
C MET A 118 -1.20 4.40 4.75
N LEU A 119 -2.09 5.24 4.21
CA LEU A 119 -3.22 4.83 3.39
C LEU A 119 -3.08 5.37 1.97
N ASP A 120 -3.38 4.52 0.98
CA ASP A 120 -3.59 4.97 -0.39
C ASP A 120 -4.98 5.61 -0.52
N TRP A 121 -5.06 6.75 -1.21
CA TRP A 121 -6.32 7.50 -1.33
C TRP A 121 -7.40 6.76 -2.12
N LEU A 122 -7.01 6.06 -3.19
CA LEU A 122 -7.95 5.31 -4.04
C LEU A 122 -8.37 4.00 -3.38
N GLY A 123 -7.41 3.30 -2.79
CA GLY A 123 -7.65 2.04 -2.11
C GLY A 123 -8.41 2.16 -0.80
N SER A 124 -8.47 3.37 -0.22
CA SER A 124 -9.18 3.65 1.05
C SER A 124 -10.49 4.40 0.86
N GLU A 125 -10.96 4.62 -0.37
CA GLU A 125 -12.20 5.35 -0.67
C GLU A 125 -13.43 4.79 0.05
N LYS A 126 -13.47 3.48 0.26
CA LYS A 126 -14.57 2.78 0.95
C LYS A 126 -14.39 2.67 2.46
N MET A 127 -13.40 3.35 3.02
CA MET A 127 -13.21 3.40 4.47
C MET A 127 -14.21 4.35 5.12
N ALA A 128 -14.87 3.89 6.18
CA ALA A 128 -15.82 4.74 6.90
C ALA A 128 -15.07 5.88 7.63
N PRO A 129 -15.50 7.14 7.46
CA PRO A 129 -14.85 8.30 8.10
C PRO A 129 -14.75 8.17 9.63
N GLN A 130 -15.69 7.46 10.25
CA GLN A 130 -15.70 7.21 11.69
C GLN A 130 -14.47 6.42 12.17
N LEU A 131 -13.99 5.45 11.38
CA LEU A 131 -12.77 4.69 11.71
C LEU A 131 -11.53 5.59 11.68
N LEU A 132 -11.44 6.48 10.69
CA LEU A 132 -10.37 7.48 10.61
C LEU A 132 -10.38 8.41 11.82
N THR A 133 -11.56 8.92 12.20
CA THR A 133 -11.72 9.78 13.36
C THR A 133 -11.29 9.08 14.64
N GLN A 134 -11.77 7.86 14.87
CA GLN A 134 -11.40 7.07 16.06
C GLN A 134 -9.89 6.82 16.16
N MET A 135 -9.23 6.52 15.05
CA MET A 135 -7.78 6.30 15.01
C MET A 135 -7.03 7.60 15.32
N LYS A 136 -7.41 8.72 14.68
CA LYS A 136 -6.80 10.04 14.94
C LYS A 136 -6.96 10.46 16.40
N GLU A 137 -8.16 10.33 16.97
CA GLU A 137 -8.45 10.65 18.37
C GLU A 137 -7.66 9.77 19.34
N ALA A 138 -7.31 8.56 18.96
CA ALA A 138 -6.47 7.67 19.75
C ALA A 138 -4.97 7.97 19.65
N GLY A 139 -4.56 8.90 18.77
CA GLY A 139 -3.16 9.26 18.57
C GLY A 139 -2.46 8.48 17.45
N VAL A 140 -3.22 7.83 16.55
CA VAL A 140 -2.66 7.24 15.34
C VAL A 140 -2.31 8.35 14.35
N GLU A 141 -1.05 8.42 13.95
CA GLU A 141 -0.60 9.33 12.89
C GLU A 141 -0.93 8.73 11.53
N ILE A 142 -1.84 9.40 10.80
CA ILE A 142 -2.29 8.91 9.49
C ILE A 142 -1.65 9.75 8.40
N GLY A 143 -0.80 9.11 7.59
CA GLY A 143 -0.16 9.67 6.40
C GLY A 143 -0.76 9.08 5.12
N GLY A 144 -0.46 9.70 3.98
CA GLY A 144 -0.91 9.29 2.66
C GLY A 144 -1.38 10.47 1.82
N ALA A 145 -1.94 10.24 0.65
CA ALA A 145 -2.41 11.30 -0.24
C ALA A 145 -3.54 12.19 0.36
N PHE A 146 -4.17 11.77 1.45
CA PHE A 146 -5.07 12.60 2.24
C PHE A 146 -4.35 13.64 3.13
N ALA A 147 -3.07 13.44 3.43
CA ALA A 147 -2.29 14.37 4.27
C ALA A 147 -1.82 15.62 3.51
N VAL A 148 -1.94 15.65 2.20
CA VAL A 148 -1.52 16.81 1.38
C VAL A 148 -2.48 17.99 1.52
N VAL A 149 -3.68 17.80 2.05
CA VAL A 149 -4.69 18.86 2.19
C VAL A 149 -4.55 19.63 3.51
N ASP A 150 -3.88 19.08 4.52
CA ASP A 150 -3.75 19.71 5.85
C ASP A 150 -2.37 20.30 6.15
N CYS A 151 -1.46 20.38 5.17
CA CYS A 151 -0.26 21.18 5.29
C CYS A 151 -0.56 22.66 5.00
N ALA A 152 -1.38 23.29 5.84
CA ALA A 152 -1.37 24.73 5.94
C ALA A 152 0.03 25.13 6.47
N PRO A 153 0.74 26.08 5.83
CA PRO A 153 2.03 26.55 6.31
C PRO A 153 1.83 27.14 7.70
N GLY A 154 2.45 26.52 8.69
CA GLY A 154 2.45 27.02 10.04
C GLY A 154 2.96 28.43 10.07
N THR A 155 2.17 29.32 10.56
CA THR A 155 2.57 30.64 11.03
C THR A 155 3.59 30.44 12.14
N THR A 156 4.77 31.03 11.89
CA THR A 156 5.92 31.27 12.77
C THR A 156 5.61 31.36 14.26
#